data_beae9f2a6fcc42a05220d97a3e79e1d2
#
_entry.id   beae9f2a6fcc42a05220d97a3e79e1d2
#
_cell.length_a   1.000
_cell.length_b   1.000
_cell.length_c   1.000
_cell.angle_alpha   90.00
_cell.angle_beta   90.00
_cell.angle_gamma   90.00
#
_symmetry.space_group_name_H-M   'P 1'
#
loop_
_entity.id
_entity.type
_entity.pdbx_description
1 polymer ?
#
loop_
_entity_poly.entity_id
_entity_poly.type
_entity_poly.pdbx_seq_one_letter_code
_entity_poly.pdbx_strand_id
1 'polypeptide(L)'
;MDLKWQASSDWQESRVNMIIDSHAYCFLAPDSSRGYESSQDHLNWVQAAHASHHQPAFRTIDRQVGPSDVLAPKRIGDFSSLPDLSFRIDHSQGRVLWDYEGQEYTKHFYPPGINNCEFSPHSLITEMDYAGVDLAILHTDPMLVRDSSYLQECISQYPTRFMAMTPVDEWRIHKDIDQVISEVNKGIKDNRLHAIKFNPFGYNESSAPWDGGVYKPFWDSVTDLDVPIFFTLGNGPVGTALDKSDRFGIEGYLGELRILLRWMESYPDSVCSLTHGFPWRLFIDGDKIVLPEEIWEPFKGDNCNLEVCFPVRLGDLFDFPYRAVWPVLDLMVRNIGSDHLLWGTDMPFQNRFCTYRQSREWIEKYCKFLGRDDIDSIMGDTAARIMKLDN
;
A
#
# COMPACT_ATOMS: atom_id res chain seq x y z
N MET A 1 -2.93 -18.84 45.81
CA MET A 1 -3.89 -19.08 44.71
C MET A 1 -3.10 -18.97 43.42
N ASP A 2 -2.52 -20.08 42.98
CA ASP A 2 -1.67 -20.12 41.80
C ASP A 2 -2.54 -20.21 40.57
N LEU A 3 -2.68 -19.08 39.87
CA LEU A 3 -3.23 -19.06 38.53
C LEU A 3 -2.17 -19.59 37.55
N LYS A 4 -2.15 -20.94 37.39
CA LYS A 4 -1.46 -21.55 36.26
C LYS A 4 -2.19 -21.17 34.98
N TRP A 5 -1.58 -20.34 34.17
CA TRP A 5 -1.94 -20.20 32.76
C TRP A 5 -1.71 -21.56 32.08
N GLN A 6 -2.76 -22.34 31.91
CA GLN A 6 -2.75 -23.40 30.93
C GLN A 6 -2.85 -22.76 29.54
N ALA A 7 -1.71 -22.65 28.85
CA ALA A 7 -1.73 -22.48 27.41
C ALA A 7 -2.48 -23.70 26.87
N SER A 8 -3.61 -23.48 26.21
CA SER A 8 -4.35 -24.56 25.57
C SER A 8 -3.44 -25.16 24.51
N SER A 9 -3.27 -26.48 24.57
CA SER A 9 -2.47 -27.29 23.63
C SER A 9 -2.98 -27.26 22.18
N ASP A 10 -4.04 -26.51 21.91
CA ASP A 10 -4.68 -26.38 20.59
C ASP A 10 -3.93 -25.47 19.61
N TRP A 11 -2.82 -24.85 20.03
CA TRP A 11 -2.02 -23.97 19.21
C TRP A 11 -0.92 -24.66 18.39
N GLN A 12 -0.67 -25.95 18.62
CA GLN A 12 0.47 -26.66 18.03
C GLN A 12 0.15 -27.69 16.92
N GLU A 13 -1.11 -27.98 16.63
CA GLU A 13 -1.43 -29.13 15.77
C GLU A 13 -2.03 -28.85 14.37
N SER A 14 -2.08 -27.61 13.87
CA SER A 14 -2.69 -27.41 12.52
C SER A 14 -2.13 -26.28 11.66
N ARG A 15 -0.90 -25.82 11.85
CA ARG A 15 -0.33 -24.89 10.88
C ARG A 15 0.46 -25.64 9.82
N VAL A 16 -0.21 -25.94 8.71
CA VAL A 16 0.43 -26.37 7.46
C VAL A 16 0.72 -25.15 6.58
N ASN A 17 -0.01 -24.03 6.75
CA ASN A 17 0.06 -22.89 5.83
C ASN A 17 0.69 -21.65 6.49
N MET A 18 1.61 -20.97 5.76
CA MET A 18 2.22 -19.72 6.19
C MET A 18 1.19 -18.58 6.21
N ILE A 19 1.30 -17.70 7.21
CA ILE A 19 0.60 -16.43 7.22
C ILE A 19 1.50 -15.37 6.57
N ILE A 20 1.07 -14.85 5.43
CA ILE A 20 1.84 -13.89 4.63
C ILE A 20 1.10 -12.55 4.57
N ASP A 21 1.73 -11.50 5.09
CA ASP A 21 1.26 -10.14 4.86
C ASP A 21 1.73 -9.67 3.49
N SER A 22 0.81 -9.52 2.56
CA SER A 22 1.13 -9.07 1.20
C SER A 22 1.50 -7.59 1.11
N HIS A 23 1.37 -6.81 2.20
CA HIS A 23 1.56 -5.37 2.17
C HIS A 23 2.08 -4.80 3.49
N ALA A 24 3.37 -4.65 3.58
CA ALA A 24 4.04 -3.99 4.71
C ALA A 24 5.13 -3.06 4.20
N TYR A 25 5.66 -2.22 5.09
CA TYR A 25 6.77 -1.31 4.78
C TYR A 25 7.87 -1.41 5.82
N CYS A 26 9.10 -1.15 5.36
CA CYS A 26 10.20 -0.67 6.18
C CYS A 26 10.71 0.63 5.55
N PHE A 27 10.84 1.69 6.33
CA PHE A 27 11.27 2.99 5.83
C PHE A 27 12.06 3.78 6.89
N LEU A 28 12.88 4.70 6.39
CA LEU A 28 13.66 5.63 7.19
C LEU A 28 12.83 6.89 7.48
N ALA A 29 13.35 7.74 8.37
CA ALA A 29 12.73 9.02 8.67
C ALA A 29 12.50 9.85 7.39
N PRO A 30 11.36 10.61 7.31
CA PRO A 30 10.98 11.36 6.12
C PRO A 30 11.92 12.50 5.71
N ASP A 31 12.92 12.80 6.50
CA ASP A 31 14.03 13.73 6.21
C ASP A 31 15.36 13.01 5.95
N SER A 32 15.32 11.69 5.75
CA SER A 32 16.46 10.95 5.22
C SER A 32 16.63 11.25 3.73
N SER A 33 17.87 11.47 3.29
CA SER A 33 18.19 11.65 1.86
C SER A 33 18.32 10.32 1.10
N ARG A 34 18.21 9.17 1.77
CA ARG A 34 18.44 7.88 1.14
C ARG A 34 17.33 7.55 0.13
N GLY A 35 17.70 7.38 -1.13
CA GLY A 35 16.77 7.19 -2.25
C GLY A 35 16.19 8.48 -2.84
N TYR A 36 16.65 9.64 -2.38
CA TYR A 36 16.21 10.96 -2.81
C TYR A 36 17.41 11.85 -3.14
N GLU A 37 17.18 12.91 -3.92
CA GLU A 37 18.25 13.88 -4.24
C GLU A 37 18.77 14.61 -3.00
N SER A 38 17.89 14.85 -2.02
CA SER A 38 18.19 15.49 -0.75
C SER A 38 17.14 15.16 0.31
N SER A 39 17.42 15.47 1.57
CA SER A 39 16.43 15.44 2.66
C SER A 39 15.21 16.33 2.36
N GLN A 40 15.42 17.47 1.72
CA GLN A 40 14.31 18.36 1.36
C GLN A 40 13.46 17.78 0.23
N ASP A 41 14.06 17.07 -0.72
CA ASP A 41 13.30 16.36 -1.76
C ASP A 41 12.37 15.31 -1.13
N HIS A 42 12.87 14.52 -0.19
CA HIS A 42 12.04 13.56 0.56
C HIS A 42 10.90 14.27 1.30
N LEU A 43 11.18 15.34 2.03
CA LEU A 43 10.15 16.13 2.74
C LEU A 43 9.10 16.69 1.78
N ASN A 44 9.47 17.08 0.57
CA ASN A 44 8.52 17.56 -0.45
C ASN A 44 7.50 16.48 -0.84
N TRP A 45 7.95 15.24 -1.04
CA TRP A 45 7.06 14.10 -1.27
C TRP A 45 6.11 13.88 -0.10
N VAL A 46 6.63 13.91 1.11
CA VAL A 46 5.85 13.70 2.33
C VAL A 46 4.84 14.83 2.55
N GLN A 47 5.22 16.09 2.30
CA GLN A 47 4.31 17.24 2.37
C GLN A 47 3.15 17.09 1.40
N ALA A 48 3.42 16.78 0.15
CA ALA A 48 2.40 16.59 -0.87
C ALA A 48 1.44 15.42 -0.54
N ALA A 49 1.97 14.32 0.00
CA ALA A 49 1.16 13.20 0.46
C ALA A 49 0.25 13.57 1.63
N HIS A 50 0.75 14.37 2.59
CA HIS A 50 -0.05 14.86 3.71
C HIS A 50 -1.21 15.74 3.26
N ALA A 51 -1.06 16.50 2.17
CA ALA A 51 -2.11 17.33 1.61
C ALA A 51 -3.35 16.52 1.19
N SER A 52 -3.13 15.38 0.55
CA SER A 52 -4.20 14.55 -0.04
C SER A 52 -4.74 13.45 0.87
N HIS A 53 -4.02 13.10 1.93
CA HIS A 53 -4.42 12.00 2.82
C HIS A 53 -5.68 12.35 3.64
N HIS A 54 -6.59 11.38 3.77
CA HIS A 54 -7.92 11.58 4.36
C HIS A 54 -7.94 11.82 5.88
N GLN A 55 -6.88 11.50 6.61
CA GLN A 55 -6.82 11.77 8.05
C GLN A 55 -6.91 13.27 8.33
N PRO A 56 -7.64 13.71 9.38
CA PRO A 56 -7.78 15.12 9.70
C PRO A 56 -6.45 15.71 10.18
N ALA A 57 -6.21 16.96 9.78
CA ALA A 57 -5.20 17.81 10.40
C ALA A 57 -5.80 18.52 11.62
N PHE A 58 -4.98 18.84 12.62
CA PHE A 58 -5.42 19.59 13.80
C PHE A 58 -4.29 20.41 14.42
N ARG A 59 -4.67 21.49 15.06
CA ARG A 59 -3.73 22.34 15.81
C ARG A 59 -3.12 21.57 16.98
N THR A 60 -1.84 21.74 17.18
CA THR A 60 -1.12 21.03 18.26
C THR A 60 -1.55 21.48 19.66
N ILE A 61 -1.94 22.76 19.82
CA ILE A 61 -2.24 23.36 21.11
C ILE A 61 -3.59 22.93 21.70
N ASP A 62 -4.62 22.76 20.88
CA ASP A 62 -6.01 22.50 21.33
C ASP A 62 -6.75 21.43 20.53
N ARG A 63 -6.11 20.85 19.56
CA ARG A 63 -6.64 19.80 18.67
C ARG A 63 -7.86 20.23 17.84
N GLN A 64 -8.08 21.52 17.63
CA GLN A 64 -9.08 21.95 16.66
C GLN A 64 -8.69 21.52 15.25
N VAL A 65 -9.66 20.99 14.50
CA VAL A 65 -9.46 20.59 13.10
C VAL A 65 -9.01 21.80 12.28
N GLY A 66 -8.02 21.56 11.41
CA GLY A 66 -7.43 22.55 10.54
C GLY A 66 -7.28 22.05 9.11
N PRO A 67 -6.88 22.93 8.19
CA PRO A 67 -6.69 22.57 6.80
C PRO A 67 -5.40 21.77 6.60
N SER A 68 -5.45 20.74 5.76
CA SER A 68 -4.25 20.05 5.24
C SER A 68 -4.06 20.24 3.74
N ASP A 69 -5.10 20.65 3.02
CA ASP A 69 -5.05 21.01 1.59
C ASP A 69 -4.13 22.20 1.32
N VAL A 70 -3.89 23.05 2.31
CA VAL A 70 -2.88 24.14 2.27
C VAL A 70 -1.45 23.64 2.01
N LEU A 71 -1.17 22.35 2.27
CA LEU A 71 0.13 21.71 2.01
C LEU A 71 0.32 21.36 0.52
N ALA A 72 -0.76 21.35 -0.29
CA ALA A 72 -0.73 20.89 -1.67
C ALA A 72 0.13 21.81 -2.56
N PRO A 73 0.82 21.25 -3.56
CA PRO A 73 1.46 22.06 -4.59
C PRO A 73 0.41 22.82 -5.41
N LYS A 74 0.73 24.02 -5.87
CA LYS A 74 -0.16 24.83 -6.72
C LYS A 74 -0.46 24.17 -8.06
N ARG A 75 0.44 23.31 -8.52
CA ARG A 75 0.30 22.49 -9.73
C ARG A 75 0.61 21.05 -9.37
N ILE A 76 -0.27 20.14 -9.73
CA ILE A 76 -0.11 18.70 -9.47
C ILE A 76 1.21 18.21 -10.08
N GLY A 77 1.98 17.44 -9.31
CA GLY A 77 3.27 16.89 -9.72
C GLY A 77 4.44 17.90 -9.74
N ASP A 78 4.18 19.17 -9.48
CA ASP A 78 5.22 20.22 -9.46
C ASP A 78 5.59 20.60 -8.02
N PHE A 79 6.55 19.92 -7.45
CA PHE A 79 7.03 20.20 -6.10
C PHE A 79 7.71 21.56 -5.93
N SER A 80 8.15 22.20 -7.03
CA SER A 80 8.65 23.58 -6.96
C SER A 80 7.56 24.58 -6.60
N SER A 81 6.29 24.19 -6.73
CA SER A 81 5.12 24.98 -6.40
C SER A 81 4.54 24.70 -5.00
N LEU A 82 5.18 23.83 -4.20
CA LEU A 82 4.80 23.59 -2.81
C LEU A 82 4.89 24.88 -1.99
N PRO A 83 3.90 25.15 -1.11
CA PRO A 83 3.99 26.28 -0.20
C PRO A 83 5.04 26.04 0.88
N ASP A 84 5.80 27.11 1.19
CA ASP A 84 6.68 27.10 2.36
C ASP A 84 5.84 27.33 3.63
N LEU A 85 5.57 26.27 4.36
CA LEU A 85 4.83 26.27 5.62
C LEU A 85 5.67 25.71 6.77
N SER A 86 6.99 25.79 6.70
CA SER A 86 7.91 25.21 7.69
C SER A 86 7.62 23.73 7.95
N PHE A 87 7.29 22.98 6.88
CA PHE A 87 6.97 21.55 6.98
C PHE A 87 8.22 20.77 7.47
N ARG A 88 8.06 20.05 8.56
CA ARG A 88 9.18 19.42 9.29
C ARG A 88 8.78 18.17 10.05
N ILE A 89 9.76 17.39 10.46
CA ILE A 89 9.60 16.26 11.39
C ILE A 89 9.96 16.70 12.80
N ASP A 90 9.10 16.41 13.75
CA ASP A 90 9.43 16.42 15.17
C ASP A 90 9.91 15.04 15.58
N HIS A 91 11.23 14.83 15.53
CA HIS A 91 11.84 13.56 15.89
C HIS A 91 11.59 13.15 17.34
N SER A 92 11.38 14.11 18.24
CA SER A 92 11.14 13.82 19.66
C SER A 92 9.77 13.18 19.90
N GLN A 93 8.81 13.47 19.05
CA GLN A 93 7.43 12.99 19.17
C GLN A 93 7.01 12.06 18.03
N GLY A 94 7.86 11.85 17.02
CA GLY A 94 7.57 11.01 15.86
C GLY A 94 6.36 11.50 15.07
N ARG A 95 6.31 12.79 14.76
CA ARG A 95 5.20 13.39 14.01
C ARG A 95 5.65 14.48 13.05
N VAL A 96 4.80 14.76 12.08
CA VAL A 96 4.97 15.85 11.12
C VAL A 96 4.31 17.11 11.65
N LEU A 97 4.96 18.25 11.46
CA LEU A 97 4.47 19.57 11.84
C LEU A 97 4.55 20.54 10.67
N TRP A 98 3.63 21.51 10.63
CA TRP A 98 3.71 22.69 9.75
C TRP A 98 3.06 23.90 10.41
N ASP A 99 3.40 25.09 9.90
CA ASP A 99 2.88 26.34 10.39
C ASP A 99 1.92 26.96 9.36
N TYR A 100 0.72 27.36 9.79
CA TYR A 100 -0.25 28.04 8.95
C TYR A 100 -1.02 29.09 9.76
N GLU A 101 -1.10 30.33 9.25
CA GLU A 101 -1.76 31.46 9.91
C GLU A 101 -1.33 31.67 11.37
N GLY A 102 -0.02 31.51 11.66
CA GLY A 102 0.55 31.69 12.99
C GLY A 102 0.20 30.59 14.01
N GLN A 103 -0.30 29.46 13.53
CA GLN A 103 -0.62 28.29 14.36
C GLN A 103 0.17 27.08 13.85
N GLU A 104 0.55 26.18 14.78
CA GLU A 104 1.19 24.92 14.45
C GLU A 104 0.16 23.80 14.31
N TYR A 105 0.32 22.99 13.25
CA TYR A 105 -0.56 21.87 12.92
C TYR A 105 0.21 20.56 12.79
N THR A 106 -0.53 19.47 12.97
CA THR A 106 -0.05 18.10 12.75
C THR A 106 -1.16 17.24 12.14
N LYS A 107 -0.77 16.08 11.61
CA LYS A 107 -1.68 15.08 11.04
C LYS A 107 -1.11 13.69 11.30
N HIS A 108 -1.92 12.78 11.80
CA HIS A 108 -1.51 11.39 12.00
C HIS A 108 -1.60 10.58 10.70
N PHE A 109 -0.76 10.92 9.74
CA PHE A 109 -0.46 10.04 8.61
C PHE A 109 0.35 8.83 9.11
N TYR A 110 1.46 9.10 9.80
CA TYR A 110 2.19 8.08 10.53
C TYR A 110 1.43 7.67 11.80
N PRO A 111 1.39 6.36 12.14
CA PRO A 111 0.75 5.91 13.37
C PRO A 111 1.42 6.51 14.61
N PRO A 112 0.66 6.78 15.68
CA PRO A 112 1.23 7.18 16.95
C PRO A 112 2.21 6.15 17.49
N GLY A 113 3.29 6.61 18.12
CA GLY A 113 4.27 5.74 18.77
C GLY A 113 5.43 5.27 17.87
N ILE A 114 5.46 5.69 16.60
CA ILE A 114 6.63 5.49 15.73
C ILE A 114 7.67 6.58 16.02
N ASN A 115 8.82 6.19 16.56
CA ASN A 115 9.92 7.11 16.77
C ASN A 115 10.47 7.64 15.44
N ASN A 116 10.77 8.93 15.37
CA ASN A 116 11.34 9.60 14.18
C ASN A 116 10.47 9.51 12.92
N CYS A 117 9.21 9.10 12.99
CA CYS A 117 8.42 8.69 11.83
C CYS A 117 9.13 7.63 10.97
N GLU A 118 9.93 6.77 11.60
CA GLU A 118 10.70 5.69 10.98
C GLU A 118 10.12 4.33 11.38
N PHE A 119 10.10 3.37 10.46
CA PHE A 119 9.69 2.00 10.76
C PHE A 119 10.73 1.01 10.25
N SER A 120 11.59 0.56 11.18
CA SER A 120 12.72 -0.30 10.86
C SER A 120 12.33 -1.77 10.61
N PRO A 121 13.17 -2.57 9.93
CA PRO A 121 12.95 -4.01 9.81
C PRO A 121 12.86 -4.71 11.17
N HIS A 122 13.60 -4.25 12.19
CA HIS A 122 13.50 -4.80 13.55
C HIS A 122 12.13 -4.52 14.19
N SER A 123 11.56 -3.33 13.94
CA SER A 123 10.22 -2.99 14.43
C SER A 123 9.16 -3.88 13.80
N LEU A 124 9.23 -4.07 12.48
CA LEU A 124 8.29 -4.93 11.76
C LEU A 124 8.38 -6.39 12.21
N ILE A 125 9.59 -6.95 12.40
CA ILE A 125 9.76 -8.33 12.91
C ILE A 125 9.12 -8.50 14.29
N THR A 126 9.30 -7.52 15.19
CA THR A 126 8.69 -7.59 16.53
C THR A 126 7.16 -7.63 16.45
N GLU A 127 6.58 -6.83 15.58
CA GLU A 127 5.13 -6.82 15.33
C GLU A 127 4.65 -8.13 14.68
N MET A 128 5.40 -8.67 13.70
CA MET A 128 5.12 -9.95 13.04
C MET A 128 5.13 -11.09 14.04
N ASP A 129 6.14 -11.17 14.91
CA ASP A 129 6.28 -12.22 15.91
C ASP A 129 5.10 -12.17 16.91
N TYR A 130 4.71 -10.99 17.37
CA TYR A 130 3.55 -10.82 18.23
C TYR A 130 2.23 -11.21 17.53
N ALA A 131 2.08 -10.85 16.26
CA ALA A 131 0.87 -11.15 15.49
C ALA A 131 0.85 -12.58 14.94
N GLY A 132 1.98 -13.30 14.94
CA GLY A 132 2.13 -14.63 14.35
C GLY A 132 2.06 -14.58 12.82
N VAL A 133 2.73 -13.61 12.22
CA VAL A 133 2.92 -13.46 10.76
C VAL A 133 4.26 -14.07 10.38
N ASP A 134 4.28 -14.96 9.43
CA ASP A 134 5.48 -15.72 9.07
C ASP A 134 6.37 -14.96 8.08
N LEU A 135 5.76 -14.29 7.09
CA LEU A 135 6.45 -13.53 6.05
C LEU A 135 5.70 -12.23 5.74
N ALA A 136 6.43 -11.17 5.42
CA ALA A 136 5.86 -9.92 4.91
C ALA A 136 6.51 -9.51 3.58
N ILE A 137 5.68 -9.00 2.65
CA ILE A 137 6.13 -8.43 1.38
C ILE A 137 6.27 -6.92 1.56
N LEU A 138 7.50 -6.43 1.47
CA LEU A 138 7.81 -5.01 1.64
C LEU A 138 7.50 -4.26 0.34
N HIS A 139 6.57 -3.33 0.46
CA HIS A 139 6.20 -2.42 -0.62
C HIS A 139 7.15 -1.22 -0.72
N THR A 140 7.05 -0.52 -1.84
CA THR A 140 7.68 0.77 -2.09
C THR A 140 6.62 1.84 -2.28
N ASP A 141 6.95 3.04 -1.87
CA ASP A 141 6.14 4.24 -2.12
C ASP A 141 7.07 5.45 -2.23
N PRO A 142 6.85 6.38 -3.18
CA PRO A 142 7.74 7.53 -3.39
C PRO A 142 7.96 8.42 -2.18
N MET A 143 7.05 8.43 -1.21
CA MET A 143 7.21 9.21 0.02
C MET A 143 7.78 8.41 1.21
N LEU A 144 7.95 7.10 1.08
CA LEU A 144 8.41 6.23 2.17
C LEU A 144 9.76 5.59 1.87
N VAL A 145 9.85 4.87 0.75
CA VAL A 145 11.03 4.13 0.37
C VAL A 145 11.15 3.98 -1.15
N ARG A 146 12.26 4.49 -1.71
CA ARG A 146 12.60 4.44 -3.14
C ARG A 146 13.94 3.75 -3.40
N ASP A 147 14.68 3.39 -2.35
CA ASP A 147 16.00 2.77 -2.46
C ASP A 147 15.90 1.25 -2.45
N SER A 148 16.07 0.62 -3.61
CA SER A 148 16.09 -0.83 -3.74
C SER A 148 17.24 -1.49 -2.95
N SER A 149 18.35 -0.77 -2.71
CA SER A 149 19.45 -1.29 -1.89
C SER A 149 19.09 -1.33 -0.41
N TYR A 150 18.31 -0.39 0.09
CA TYR A 150 17.76 -0.44 1.46
C TYR A 150 16.84 -1.63 1.66
N LEU A 151 15.97 -1.92 0.70
CA LEU A 151 15.10 -3.08 0.77
C LEU A 151 15.87 -4.40 0.72
N GLN A 152 16.92 -4.44 -0.10
CA GLN A 152 17.83 -5.59 -0.10
C GLN A 152 18.55 -5.78 1.24
N GLU A 153 18.93 -4.70 1.93
CA GLU A 153 19.47 -4.77 3.29
C GLU A 153 18.43 -5.32 4.30
N CYS A 154 17.16 -4.89 4.20
CA CYS A 154 16.08 -5.43 5.03
C CYS A 154 15.93 -6.95 4.84
N ILE A 155 15.89 -7.42 3.59
CA ILE A 155 15.83 -8.85 3.26
C ILE A 155 17.05 -9.57 3.81
N SER A 156 18.25 -9.01 3.63
CA SER A 156 19.49 -9.66 4.09
C SER A 156 19.56 -9.82 5.60
N GLN A 157 18.93 -8.93 6.37
CA GLN A 157 18.81 -9.06 7.83
C GLN A 157 17.85 -10.16 8.25
N TYR A 158 16.79 -10.40 7.47
CA TYR A 158 15.73 -11.36 7.77
C TYR A 158 15.29 -12.16 6.53
N PRO A 159 16.17 -13.00 5.98
CA PRO A 159 15.99 -13.58 4.62
C PRO A 159 14.82 -14.57 4.51
N THR A 160 14.32 -15.10 5.62
CA THR A 160 13.15 -16.00 5.63
C THR A 160 11.86 -15.30 6.06
N ARG A 161 11.93 -14.00 6.33
CA ARG A 161 10.80 -13.23 6.86
C ARG A 161 10.36 -12.11 5.95
N PHE A 162 11.20 -11.69 4.99
CA PHE A 162 10.90 -10.61 4.08
C PHE A 162 11.11 -10.98 2.63
N MET A 163 10.17 -10.57 1.81
CA MET A 163 10.32 -10.33 0.38
C MET A 163 10.12 -8.83 0.12
N ALA A 164 10.53 -8.31 -1.02
CA ALA A 164 10.33 -6.89 -1.32
C ALA A 164 10.12 -6.65 -2.81
N MET A 165 9.51 -5.51 -3.10
CA MET A 165 9.26 -5.02 -4.45
C MET A 165 10.30 -3.98 -4.86
N THR A 166 10.63 -3.91 -6.15
CA THR A 166 11.44 -2.83 -6.70
C THR A 166 10.57 -1.59 -6.96
N PRO A 167 11.04 -0.38 -6.62
CA PRO A 167 10.36 0.85 -6.97
C PRO A 167 10.44 1.12 -8.46
N VAL A 168 9.47 1.86 -8.98
CA VAL A 168 9.46 2.45 -10.31
C VAL A 168 9.29 3.96 -10.16
N ASP A 169 10.13 4.74 -10.82
CA ASP A 169 9.98 6.19 -10.92
C ASP A 169 9.07 6.53 -12.12
N GLU A 170 7.76 6.29 -11.98
CA GLU A 170 6.78 6.37 -13.07
C GLU A 170 6.78 7.75 -13.77
N TRP A 171 7.02 8.82 -13.02
CA TRP A 171 7.10 10.21 -13.55
C TRP A 171 8.32 10.45 -14.47
N ARG A 172 9.30 9.52 -14.47
CA ARG A 172 10.50 9.59 -15.32
C ARG A 172 10.37 8.80 -16.60
N ILE A 173 9.41 7.86 -16.70
CA ILE A 173 9.30 6.96 -17.87
C ILE A 173 9.22 7.74 -19.19
N HIS A 174 8.46 8.83 -19.24
CA HIS A 174 8.33 9.63 -20.45
C HIS A 174 9.55 10.52 -20.76
N LYS A 175 10.49 10.68 -19.81
CA LYS A 175 11.69 11.52 -19.94
C LYS A 175 12.96 10.70 -20.12
N ASP A 176 13.05 9.55 -19.42
CA ASP A 176 14.29 8.78 -19.30
C ASP A 176 14.00 7.28 -19.10
N ILE A 177 13.29 6.72 -20.07
CA ILE A 177 12.77 5.36 -19.99
C ILE A 177 13.88 4.31 -19.82
N ASP A 178 15.02 4.46 -20.52
CA ASP A 178 16.12 3.51 -20.46
C ASP A 178 16.73 3.45 -19.06
N GLN A 179 16.85 4.59 -18.39
CA GLN A 179 17.34 4.66 -17.02
C GLN A 179 16.36 4.01 -16.06
N VAL A 180 15.05 4.28 -16.17
CA VAL A 180 14.02 3.63 -15.32
C VAL A 180 14.03 2.12 -15.51
N ILE A 181 14.11 1.63 -16.75
CA ILE A 181 14.24 0.20 -17.05
C ILE A 181 15.49 -0.39 -16.40
N SER A 182 16.62 0.32 -16.51
CA SER A 182 17.89 -0.11 -15.90
C SER A 182 17.78 -0.23 -14.36
N GLU A 183 17.13 0.73 -13.72
CA GLU A 183 16.93 0.75 -12.27
C GLU A 183 16.02 -0.39 -11.80
N VAL A 184 14.93 -0.68 -12.51
CA VAL A 184 14.05 -1.83 -12.22
C VAL A 184 14.80 -3.15 -12.41
N ASN A 185 15.54 -3.30 -13.52
CA ASN A 185 16.37 -4.48 -13.77
C ASN A 185 17.40 -4.69 -12.64
N LYS A 186 18.07 -3.62 -12.20
CA LYS A 186 19.00 -3.68 -11.07
C LYS A 186 18.29 -4.13 -9.79
N GLY A 187 17.10 -3.59 -9.50
CA GLY A 187 16.30 -3.99 -8.35
C GLY A 187 16.04 -5.51 -8.33
N ILE A 188 15.58 -6.06 -9.45
CA ILE A 188 15.25 -7.49 -9.55
C ILE A 188 16.53 -8.36 -9.63
N LYS A 189 17.47 -8.06 -10.53
CA LYS A 189 18.60 -8.96 -10.83
C LYS A 189 19.75 -8.82 -9.82
N ASP A 190 20.13 -7.60 -9.47
CA ASP A 190 21.28 -7.34 -8.62
C ASP A 190 20.90 -7.32 -7.13
N ASN A 191 19.82 -6.62 -6.79
CA ASN A 191 19.32 -6.50 -5.41
C ASN A 191 18.39 -7.66 -5.02
N ARG A 192 18.06 -8.56 -5.97
CA ARG A 192 17.25 -9.76 -5.74
C ARG A 192 15.88 -9.45 -5.12
N LEU A 193 15.26 -8.35 -5.55
CA LEU A 193 13.89 -8.06 -5.19
C LEU A 193 12.93 -8.95 -5.99
N HIS A 194 11.72 -9.14 -5.50
CA HIS A 194 10.87 -10.27 -5.89
C HIS A 194 9.65 -9.87 -6.73
N ALA A 195 9.34 -8.57 -6.77
CA ALA A 195 8.17 -8.04 -7.45
C ALA A 195 8.41 -6.59 -7.90
N ILE A 196 7.50 -6.05 -8.70
CA ILE A 196 7.52 -4.66 -9.15
C ILE A 196 6.30 -3.95 -8.56
N LYS A 197 6.50 -2.74 -8.02
CA LYS A 197 5.43 -1.84 -7.62
C LYS A 197 5.26 -0.77 -8.69
N PHE A 198 4.02 -0.56 -9.15
CA PHE A 198 3.69 0.45 -10.14
C PHE A 198 2.47 1.28 -9.73
N ASN A 199 2.62 2.61 -9.73
CA ASN A 199 1.57 3.58 -9.36
C ASN A 199 1.22 4.46 -10.56
N PRO A 200 0.22 4.10 -11.40
CA PRO A 200 -0.06 4.83 -12.64
C PRO A 200 -0.44 6.30 -12.43
N PHE A 201 -1.01 6.62 -11.28
CA PHE A 201 -1.47 7.97 -10.98
C PHE A 201 -0.47 8.84 -10.26
N GLY A 202 0.46 8.24 -9.55
CA GLY A 202 1.22 8.97 -8.57
C GLY A 202 1.80 10.27 -9.09
N TYR A 203 2.25 10.27 -10.35
CA TYR A 203 3.15 11.33 -10.74
C TYR A 203 3.24 11.48 -12.25
N ASN A 204 2.25 10.95 -12.95
CA ASN A 204 2.28 10.91 -14.40
C ASN A 204 1.79 12.27 -14.97
N GLU A 205 2.71 13.08 -15.44
CA GLU A 205 2.41 14.31 -16.22
C GLU A 205 1.87 13.98 -17.62
N SER A 206 2.00 12.74 -18.09
CA SER A 206 1.46 12.30 -19.37
C SER A 206 -0.03 12.08 -19.27
N SER A 207 -0.79 12.61 -20.24
CA SER A 207 -2.21 12.30 -20.43
C SER A 207 -2.44 10.96 -21.15
N ALA A 208 -1.37 10.27 -21.54
CA ALA A 208 -1.45 9.00 -22.24
C ALA A 208 -1.78 7.85 -21.29
N PRO A 209 -2.61 6.88 -21.70
CA PRO A 209 -2.82 5.66 -20.94
C PRO A 209 -1.50 4.92 -20.72
N TRP A 210 -1.33 4.38 -19.52
CA TRP A 210 -0.08 3.73 -19.10
C TRP A 210 0.11 2.31 -19.64
N ASP A 211 -0.89 1.73 -20.32
CA ASP A 211 -0.85 0.39 -20.93
C ASP A 211 -0.11 0.33 -22.27
N GLY A 212 0.26 1.48 -22.86
CA GLY A 212 0.90 1.50 -24.17
C GLY A 212 1.58 2.83 -24.51
N GLY A 213 1.75 3.11 -25.79
CA GLY A 213 2.39 4.35 -26.24
C GLY A 213 3.81 4.49 -25.72
N VAL A 214 4.09 5.58 -25.00
CA VAL A 214 5.42 5.85 -24.43
C VAL A 214 5.82 4.85 -23.33
N TYR A 215 4.86 4.13 -22.74
CA TYR A 215 5.12 3.12 -21.72
C TYR A 215 5.43 1.72 -22.30
N LYS A 216 5.13 1.49 -23.60
CA LYS A 216 5.28 0.17 -24.17
C LYS A 216 6.69 -0.41 -24.05
N PRO A 217 7.80 0.33 -24.35
CA PRO A 217 9.14 -0.21 -24.16
C PRO A 217 9.47 -0.56 -22.71
N PHE A 218 8.89 0.18 -21.74
CA PHE A 218 9.02 -0.16 -20.33
C PHE A 218 8.34 -1.50 -20.04
N TRP A 219 7.09 -1.68 -20.46
CA TRP A 219 6.34 -2.92 -20.23
C TRP A 219 6.99 -4.12 -20.95
N ASP A 220 7.39 -3.97 -22.19
CA ASP A 220 8.09 -5.03 -22.94
C ASP A 220 9.37 -5.51 -22.22
N SER A 221 10.06 -4.61 -21.53
CA SER A 221 11.28 -4.96 -20.78
C SER A 221 11.02 -5.57 -19.41
N VAL A 222 10.05 -5.03 -18.65
CA VAL A 222 9.86 -5.44 -17.27
C VAL A 222 9.01 -6.69 -17.12
N THR A 223 8.11 -6.98 -18.07
CA THR A 223 7.35 -8.24 -18.09
C THR A 223 8.22 -9.45 -18.39
N ASP A 224 9.33 -9.27 -19.13
CA ASP A 224 10.33 -10.32 -19.36
C ASP A 224 11.09 -10.76 -18.09
N LEU A 225 10.95 -10.01 -16.98
CA LEU A 225 11.58 -10.39 -15.70
C LEU A 225 10.84 -11.52 -14.97
N ASP A 226 9.65 -11.88 -15.41
CA ASP A 226 8.83 -12.97 -14.87
C ASP A 226 8.61 -12.86 -13.34
N VAL A 227 8.36 -11.64 -12.88
CA VAL A 227 8.00 -11.33 -11.48
C VAL A 227 6.61 -10.68 -11.42
N PRO A 228 5.85 -10.84 -10.32
CA PRO A 228 4.54 -10.23 -10.22
C PRO A 228 4.61 -8.70 -10.15
N ILE A 229 3.57 -8.04 -10.67
CA ILE A 229 3.46 -6.58 -10.71
C ILE A 229 2.28 -6.15 -9.83
N PHE A 230 2.55 -5.29 -8.85
CA PHE A 230 1.55 -4.77 -7.93
C PHE A 230 1.18 -3.33 -8.32
N PHE A 231 -0.07 -3.15 -8.71
CA PHE A 231 -0.61 -1.85 -9.11
C PHE A 231 -1.33 -1.16 -7.96
N THR A 232 -1.07 0.12 -7.74
CA THR A 232 -1.93 0.97 -6.90
C THR A 232 -2.82 1.81 -7.80
N LEU A 233 -4.05 1.35 -8.04
CA LEU A 233 -5.04 2.06 -8.82
C LEU A 233 -5.98 2.89 -7.91
N GLY A 234 -6.51 3.99 -8.44
CA GLY A 234 -7.55 4.77 -7.77
C GLY A 234 -7.10 5.70 -6.65
N ASN A 235 -5.79 5.77 -6.39
CA ASN A 235 -5.24 6.87 -5.61
C ASN A 235 -4.88 7.98 -6.58
N GLY A 236 -5.51 9.13 -6.44
CA GLY A 236 -5.14 10.29 -7.23
C GLY A 236 -3.64 10.64 -7.05
N PRO A 237 -3.05 11.42 -7.97
CA PRO A 237 -1.67 11.88 -7.83
C PRO A 237 -1.47 12.66 -6.53
N VAL A 238 -0.24 12.65 -6.01
CA VAL A 238 0.13 13.39 -4.81
C VAL A 238 -0.24 14.87 -5.00
N GLY A 239 -0.95 15.43 -4.03
CA GLY A 239 -1.44 16.79 -4.11
C GLY A 239 -2.78 16.98 -4.81
N THR A 240 -3.51 15.90 -5.17
CA THR A 240 -4.83 15.97 -5.82
C THR A 240 -5.96 16.50 -4.96
N ALA A 241 -5.72 16.86 -3.72
CA ALA A 241 -6.74 17.50 -2.88
C ALA A 241 -7.40 18.72 -3.55
N LEU A 242 -6.75 19.31 -4.54
CA LEU A 242 -7.25 20.43 -5.32
C LEU A 242 -8.01 20.04 -6.59
N ASP A 243 -7.87 18.81 -7.07
CA ASP A 243 -8.54 18.34 -8.28
C ASP A 243 -9.82 17.57 -7.93
N LYS A 244 -10.96 18.20 -8.22
CA LYS A 244 -12.30 17.60 -8.06
C LYS A 244 -12.85 17.06 -9.38
N SER A 245 -11.99 16.77 -10.37
CA SER A 245 -12.42 16.25 -11.66
C SER A 245 -13.03 14.84 -11.51
N ASP A 246 -13.93 14.47 -12.42
CA ASP A 246 -14.55 13.14 -12.48
C ASP A 246 -13.54 11.98 -12.64
N ARG A 247 -12.30 12.33 -13.02
CA ARG A 247 -11.18 11.38 -13.14
C ARG A 247 -10.92 10.59 -11.85
N PHE A 248 -11.20 11.16 -10.67
CA PHE A 248 -11.01 10.52 -9.37
C PHE A 248 -12.32 9.98 -8.77
N GLY A 249 -13.41 10.07 -9.50
CA GLY A 249 -14.68 9.45 -9.17
C GLY A 249 -14.75 7.98 -9.64
N ILE A 250 -15.95 7.39 -9.49
CA ILE A 250 -16.21 5.99 -9.88
C ILE A 250 -15.88 5.76 -11.35
N GLU A 251 -16.36 6.62 -12.26
CA GLU A 251 -16.09 6.49 -13.70
C GLU A 251 -14.61 6.61 -14.04
N GLY A 252 -13.87 7.48 -13.37
CA GLY A 252 -12.42 7.59 -13.51
C GLY A 252 -11.72 6.29 -13.11
N TYR A 253 -12.12 5.70 -11.99
CA TYR A 253 -11.58 4.42 -11.53
C TYR A 253 -11.91 3.27 -12.49
N LEU A 254 -13.15 3.18 -12.96
CA LEU A 254 -13.54 2.18 -13.97
C LEU A 254 -12.75 2.37 -15.28
N GLY A 255 -12.45 3.61 -15.64
CA GLY A 255 -11.55 3.94 -16.74
C GLY A 255 -10.15 3.33 -16.56
N GLU A 256 -9.59 3.39 -15.35
CA GLU A 256 -8.30 2.76 -15.04
C GLU A 256 -8.34 1.24 -15.07
N LEU A 257 -9.42 0.63 -14.62
CA LEU A 257 -9.60 -0.83 -14.76
C LEU A 257 -9.64 -1.27 -16.22
N ARG A 258 -10.24 -0.45 -17.12
CA ARG A 258 -10.20 -0.71 -18.58
C ARG A 258 -8.79 -0.60 -19.16
N ILE A 259 -7.95 0.30 -18.61
CA ILE A 259 -6.52 0.37 -18.98
C ILE A 259 -5.79 -0.89 -18.50
N LEU A 260 -6.03 -1.32 -17.26
CA LEU A 260 -5.47 -2.56 -16.72
C LEU A 260 -5.86 -3.77 -17.59
N LEU A 261 -7.12 -3.89 -18.00
CA LEU A 261 -7.57 -4.96 -18.86
C LEU A 261 -6.78 -5.02 -20.19
N ARG A 262 -6.59 -3.88 -20.87
CA ARG A 262 -5.80 -3.83 -22.10
C ARG A 262 -4.32 -4.17 -21.86
N TRP A 263 -3.77 -3.77 -20.71
CA TRP A 263 -2.42 -4.18 -20.32
C TRP A 263 -2.35 -5.70 -20.13
N MET A 264 -3.31 -6.32 -19.44
CA MET A 264 -3.40 -7.78 -19.26
C MET A 264 -3.55 -8.52 -20.59
N GLU A 265 -4.34 -7.98 -21.52
CA GLU A 265 -4.48 -8.52 -22.88
C GLU A 265 -3.15 -8.47 -23.66
N SER A 266 -2.35 -7.41 -23.45
CA SER A 266 -1.06 -7.22 -24.10
C SER A 266 0.05 -8.09 -23.49
N TYR A 267 -0.07 -8.42 -22.21
CA TYR A 267 0.92 -9.20 -21.44
C TYR A 267 0.24 -10.34 -20.67
N PRO A 268 -0.36 -11.32 -21.36
CA PRO A 268 -1.25 -12.33 -20.77
C PRO A 268 -0.55 -13.29 -19.79
N ASP A 269 0.77 -13.44 -19.91
CA ASP A 269 1.56 -14.29 -19.02
C ASP A 269 1.99 -13.58 -17.72
N SER A 270 1.75 -12.27 -17.63
CA SER A 270 2.14 -11.48 -16.45
C SER A 270 1.11 -11.61 -15.34
N VAL A 271 1.57 -11.91 -14.12
CA VAL A 271 0.74 -11.93 -12.92
C VAL A 271 0.71 -10.53 -12.30
N CYS A 272 -0.48 -10.06 -11.97
CA CYS A 272 -0.64 -8.78 -11.31
C CYS A 272 -1.53 -8.85 -10.05
N SER A 273 -1.42 -7.83 -9.22
CA SER A 273 -2.26 -7.65 -8.04
C SER A 273 -2.63 -6.17 -7.85
N LEU A 274 -3.88 -5.90 -7.48
CA LEU A 274 -4.30 -4.57 -7.06
C LEU A 274 -4.07 -4.39 -5.57
N THR A 275 -3.23 -3.44 -5.20
CA THR A 275 -2.92 -3.13 -3.80
C THR A 275 -4.03 -2.33 -3.14
N HIS A 276 -4.25 -2.54 -1.84
CA HIS A 276 -5.32 -1.95 -1.04
C HIS A 276 -6.76 -2.35 -1.45
N GLY A 277 -6.92 -3.22 -2.44
CA GLY A 277 -8.21 -3.53 -3.03
C GLY A 277 -8.68 -2.41 -3.96
N PHE A 278 -9.91 -1.96 -3.76
CA PHE A 278 -10.52 -0.87 -4.53
C PHE A 278 -10.42 0.48 -3.78
N PRO A 279 -10.70 1.62 -4.42
CA PRO A 279 -10.85 2.91 -3.73
C PRO A 279 -12.18 2.95 -2.95
N TRP A 280 -12.25 2.16 -1.90
CA TRP A 280 -13.46 1.80 -1.13
C TRP A 280 -14.36 2.98 -0.79
N ARG A 281 -13.77 4.15 -0.50
CA ARG A 281 -14.52 5.35 -0.10
C ARG A 281 -15.41 5.90 -1.21
N LEU A 282 -15.11 5.61 -2.49
CA LEU A 282 -15.95 5.98 -3.62
C LEU A 282 -17.26 5.20 -3.67
N PHE A 283 -17.27 4.00 -3.07
CA PHE A 283 -18.37 3.04 -3.15
C PHE A 283 -19.21 2.98 -1.87
N ILE A 284 -18.97 3.91 -0.92
CA ILE A 284 -19.77 3.98 0.31
C ILE A 284 -21.11 4.67 0.02
N ASP A 285 -22.20 3.95 0.31
CA ASP A 285 -23.57 4.45 0.27
C ASP A 285 -24.22 4.20 1.64
N GLY A 286 -24.26 5.24 2.47
CA GLY A 286 -24.71 5.15 3.85
C GLY A 286 -23.79 4.27 4.69
N ASP A 287 -24.30 3.16 5.18
CA ASP A 287 -23.57 2.16 5.98
C ASP A 287 -23.08 0.94 5.16
N LYS A 288 -23.20 1.00 3.83
CA LYS A 288 -22.88 -0.09 2.92
C LYS A 288 -21.82 0.31 1.92
N ILE A 289 -21.19 -0.71 1.35
CA ILE A 289 -20.32 -0.57 0.19
C ILE A 289 -21.04 -1.21 -1.00
N VAL A 290 -21.26 -0.43 -2.06
CA VAL A 290 -21.96 -0.86 -3.27
C VAL A 290 -21.01 -0.79 -4.45
N LEU A 291 -20.64 -1.96 -4.97
CA LEU A 291 -19.70 -2.09 -6.08
C LEU A 291 -20.45 -2.26 -7.41
N PRO A 292 -20.05 -1.54 -8.48
CA PRO A 292 -20.60 -1.77 -9.82
C PRO A 292 -20.12 -3.11 -10.39
N GLU A 293 -20.93 -3.71 -11.26
CA GLU A 293 -20.65 -5.03 -11.86
C GLU A 293 -19.33 -5.03 -12.66
N GLU A 294 -19.02 -3.93 -13.33
CA GLU A 294 -17.80 -3.78 -14.16
C GLU A 294 -16.50 -3.89 -13.36
N ILE A 295 -16.56 -3.73 -12.02
CA ILE A 295 -15.35 -3.79 -11.17
C ILE A 295 -14.72 -5.19 -11.17
N TRP A 296 -15.49 -6.22 -11.51
CA TRP A 296 -15.05 -7.61 -11.52
C TRP A 296 -14.38 -8.06 -12.83
N GLU A 297 -14.44 -7.23 -13.88
CA GLU A 297 -13.93 -7.60 -15.20
C GLU A 297 -12.46 -8.05 -15.22
N PRO A 298 -11.51 -7.37 -14.52
CA PRO A 298 -10.11 -7.80 -14.52
C PRO A 298 -9.87 -9.18 -13.89
N PHE A 299 -10.80 -9.65 -13.05
CA PHE A 299 -10.66 -10.88 -12.28
C PHE A 299 -11.34 -12.09 -12.92
N LYS A 300 -11.80 -11.97 -14.16
CA LYS A 300 -12.35 -13.11 -14.93
C LYS A 300 -11.28 -14.06 -15.46
N GLY A 301 -10.02 -13.62 -15.47
CA GLY A 301 -8.84 -14.41 -15.80
C GLY A 301 -8.05 -14.80 -14.56
N ASP A 302 -7.07 -15.71 -14.73
CA ASP A 302 -6.33 -16.30 -13.60
C ASP A 302 -5.12 -15.47 -13.13
N ASN A 303 -4.80 -14.35 -13.79
CA ASN A 303 -3.56 -13.61 -13.57
C ASN A 303 -3.73 -12.28 -12.82
N CYS A 304 -4.95 -11.89 -12.42
CA CYS A 304 -5.22 -10.70 -11.63
C CYS A 304 -5.67 -11.07 -10.22
N ASN A 305 -5.03 -10.46 -9.21
CA ASN A 305 -5.29 -10.70 -7.80
C ASN A 305 -5.66 -9.38 -7.09
N LEU A 306 -6.25 -9.47 -5.89
CA LEU A 306 -6.77 -8.32 -5.17
C LEU A 306 -6.42 -8.39 -3.68
N GLU A 307 -5.86 -7.33 -3.13
CA GLU A 307 -5.60 -7.25 -1.69
C GLU A 307 -6.86 -7.00 -0.87
N VAL A 308 -6.95 -7.72 0.25
CA VAL A 308 -7.92 -7.52 1.33
C VAL A 308 -7.26 -6.66 2.41
N CYS A 309 -7.34 -5.33 2.27
CA CYS A 309 -6.62 -4.35 3.10
C CYS A 309 -7.58 -3.32 3.72
N PHE A 310 -8.72 -3.78 4.27
CA PHE A 310 -9.79 -2.90 4.77
C PHE A 310 -9.41 -2.05 5.98
N PRO A 311 -8.71 -2.57 7.02
CA PRO A 311 -8.47 -1.80 8.24
C PRO A 311 -7.80 -0.45 7.99
N VAL A 312 -6.75 -0.40 7.18
CA VAL A 312 -6.03 0.85 6.89
C VAL A 312 -6.86 1.82 6.05
N ARG A 313 -7.77 1.31 5.20
CA ARG A 313 -8.56 2.12 4.26
C ARG A 313 -9.87 2.64 4.86
N LEU A 314 -10.47 1.91 5.79
CA LEU A 314 -11.82 2.14 6.30
C LEU A 314 -11.92 2.10 7.83
N GLY A 315 -10.81 1.92 8.54
CA GLY A 315 -10.80 1.77 10.00
C GLY A 315 -11.20 3.04 10.77
N ASP A 316 -11.22 4.20 10.12
CA ASP A 316 -11.79 5.44 10.66
C ASP A 316 -13.31 5.56 10.47
N LEU A 317 -13.90 4.69 9.64
CA LEU A 317 -15.34 4.68 9.35
C LEU A 317 -16.05 3.48 9.97
N PHE A 318 -15.36 2.36 10.13
CA PHE A 318 -15.93 1.11 10.63
C PHE A 318 -15.06 0.52 11.73
N ASP A 319 -15.68 0.26 12.88
CA ASP A 319 -14.99 -0.31 14.04
C ASP A 319 -14.68 -1.79 13.88
N PHE A 320 -13.60 -2.24 14.54
CA PHE A 320 -13.26 -3.66 14.68
C PHE A 320 -14.46 -4.46 15.27
N PRO A 321 -14.81 -5.63 14.76
CA PRO A 321 -14.17 -6.42 13.73
C PRO A 321 -14.69 -6.15 12.30
N TYR A 322 -14.98 -4.93 11.93
CA TYR A 322 -15.31 -4.47 10.58
C TYR A 322 -16.54 -5.14 9.96
N ARG A 323 -17.61 -5.31 10.71
CA ARG A 323 -18.82 -6.03 10.28
C ARG A 323 -19.45 -5.47 9.00
N ALA A 324 -19.34 -4.17 8.78
CA ALA A 324 -19.87 -3.50 7.59
C ALA A 324 -19.17 -3.96 6.29
N VAL A 325 -17.91 -4.43 6.35
CA VAL A 325 -17.19 -4.93 5.18
C VAL A 325 -17.32 -6.44 4.95
N TRP A 326 -17.91 -7.20 5.87
CA TRP A 326 -18.08 -8.65 5.68
C TRP A 326 -18.90 -9.02 4.44
N PRO A 327 -20.02 -8.36 4.13
CA PRO A 327 -20.76 -8.64 2.90
C PRO A 327 -19.93 -8.39 1.64
N VAL A 328 -19.01 -7.42 1.69
CA VAL A 328 -18.12 -7.13 0.56
C VAL A 328 -17.06 -8.22 0.39
N LEU A 329 -16.45 -8.69 1.49
CA LEU A 329 -15.50 -9.80 1.44
C LEU A 329 -16.17 -11.08 0.92
N ASP A 330 -17.39 -11.39 1.37
CA ASP A 330 -18.18 -12.51 0.85
C ASP A 330 -18.48 -12.35 -0.65
N LEU A 331 -18.78 -11.11 -1.08
CA LEU A 331 -18.99 -10.79 -2.50
C LEU A 331 -17.71 -10.97 -3.33
N MET A 332 -16.54 -10.57 -2.80
CA MET A 332 -15.23 -10.77 -3.43
C MET A 332 -14.96 -12.26 -3.63
N VAL A 333 -15.11 -13.07 -2.58
CA VAL A 333 -14.91 -14.52 -2.68
C VAL A 333 -15.83 -15.16 -3.72
N ARG A 334 -17.09 -14.73 -3.78
CA ARG A 334 -18.06 -15.28 -4.78
C ARG A 334 -17.77 -14.86 -6.22
N ASN A 335 -17.22 -13.66 -6.45
CA ASN A 335 -17.00 -13.16 -7.82
C ASN A 335 -15.63 -13.52 -8.37
N ILE A 336 -14.60 -13.57 -7.53
CA ILE A 336 -13.22 -13.74 -8.01
C ILE A 336 -12.49 -14.95 -7.40
N GLY A 337 -13.09 -15.63 -6.40
CA GLY A 337 -12.44 -16.74 -5.71
C GLY A 337 -11.52 -16.29 -4.56
N SER A 338 -11.41 -17.10 -3.52
CA SER A 338 -10.50 -16.84 -2.39
C SER A 338 -9.03 -16.97 -2.78
N ASP A 339 -8.73 -17.77 -3.80
CA ASP A 339 -7.41 -18.00 -4.38
C ASP A 339 -6.88 -16.85 -5.24
N HIS A 340 -7.68 -15.79 -5.41
CA HIS A 340 -7.26 -14.50 -6.00
C HIS A 340 -7.20 -13.36 -4.97
N LEU A 341 -7.46 -13.66 -3.69
CA LEU A 341 -7.43 -12.67 -2.62
C LEU A 341 -6.17 -12.79 -1.78
N LEU A 342 -5.55 -11.65 -1.43
CA LEU A 342 -4.38 -11.59 -0.57
C LEU A 342 -4.69 -10.73 0.65
N TRP A 343 -4.43 -11.25 1.84
CA TRP A 343 -4.44 -10.43 3.04
C TRP A 343 -3.24 -9.48 3.04
N GLY A 344 -3.50 -8.18 3.18
CA GLY A 344 -2.50 -7.14 3.29
C GLY A 344 -2.87 -6.14 4.39
N THR A 345 -1.89 -5.50 5.00
CA THR A 345 -2.12 -4.65 6.17
C THR A 345 -1.76 -3.20 5.99
N ASP A 346 -0.82 -2.89 5.10
CA ASP A 346 -0.21 -1.56 5.00
C ASP A 346 0.53 -1.19 6.31
N MET A 347 1.18 -2.20 6.96
CA MET A 347 1.97 -1.96 8.17
C MET A 347 3.09 -0.95 7.92
N PRO A 348 3.26 0.05 8.80
CA PRO A 348 2.63 0.22 10.11
C PRO A 348 1.32 1.02 10.10
N PHE A 349 0.85 1.51 8.96
CA PHE A 349 -0.22 2.51 8.88
C PHE A 349 -1.56 2.04 9.44
N GLN A 350 -1.86 0.76 9.38
CA GLN A 350 -3.06 0.20 10.02
C GLN A 350 -3.08 0.35 11.55
N ASN A 351 -1.91 0.51 12.20
CA ASN A 351 -1.82 0.71 13.65
C ASN A 351 -2.51 1.99 14.14
N ARG A 352 -2.99 2.83 13.20
CA ARG A 352 -3.91 3.92 13.51
C ARG A 352 -5.30 3.43 13.97
N PHE A 353 -5.69 2.20 13.59
CA PHE A 353 -7.06 1.69 13.74
C PHE A 353 -7.14 0.35 14.47
N CYS A 354 -6.15 -0.50 14.34
CA CYS A 354 -6.11 -1.80 15.01
C CYS A 354 -4.68 -2.30 15.15
N THR A 355 -4.45 -3.24 16.07
CA THR A 355 -3.15 -3.92 16.17
C THR A 355 -2.95 -4.86 14.98
N TYR A 356 -1.69 -5.20 14.68
CA TYR A 356 -1.36 -6.14 13.61
C TYR A 356 -2.08 -7.49 13.79
N ARG A 357 -2.13 -7.98 15.03
CA ARG A 357 -2.88 -9.19 15.36
C ARG A 357 -4.38 -9.06 15.09
N GLN A 358 -5.01 -7.95 15.42
CA GLN A 358 -6.43 -7.73 15.13
C GLN A 358 -6.70 -7.66 13.62
N SER A 359 -5.76 -7.09 12.82
CA SER A 359 -5.86 -7.07 11.36
C SER A 359 -5.90 -8.47 10.74
N ARG A 360 -5.28 -9.46 11.37
CA ARG A 360 -5.36 -10.87 10.98
C ARG A 360 -6.65 -11.51 11.50
N GLU A 361 -6.92 -11.34 12.79
CA GLU A 361 -8.00 -12.03 13.50
C GLU A 361 -9.40 -11.67 13.00
N TRP A 362 -9.63 -10.48 12.43
CA TRP A 362 -10.96 -10.14 11.93
C TRP A 362 -11.40 -11.06 10.78
N ILE A 363 -10.47 -11.54 9.95
CA ILE A 363 -10.75 -12.57 8.94
C ILE A 363 -10.85 -13.95 9.61
N GLU A 364 -9.79 -14.41 10.26
CA GLU A 364 -9.69 -15.77 10.79
C GLU A 364 -10.75 -16.12 11.85
N LYS A 365 -11.09 -15.14 12.72
CA LYS A 365 -11.96 -15.41 13.88
C LYS A 365 -13.39 -14.95 13.69
N TYR A 366 -13.62 -13.92 12.89
CA TYR A 366 -14.93 -13.28 12.84
C TYR A 366 -15.67 -13.51 11.53
N CYS A 367 -15.00 -13.68 10.39
CA CYS A 367 -15.65 -13.96 9.10
C CYS A 367 -16.11 -15.42 8.99
N LYS A 368 -17.10 -15.81 9.81
CA LYS A 368 -17.61 -17.19 9.90
C LYS A 368 -18.30 -17.71 8.66
N PHE A 369 -18.53 -16.90 7.65
CA PHE A 369 -19.02 -17.26 6.35
C PHE A 369 -17.94 -17.85 5.43
N LEU A 370 -16.67 -17.66 5.76
CA LEU A 370 -15.54 -18.26 5.04
C LEU A 370 -15.27 -19.69 5.53
N GLY A 371 -14.98 -20.60 4.60
CA GLY A 371 -14.45 -21.91 4.86
C GLY A 371 -12.96 -21.87 5.29
N ARG A 372 -12.42 -23.00 5.75
CA ARG A 372 -11.00 -23.08 6.12
C ARG A 372 -10.12 -22.82 4.91
N ASP A 373 -10.43 -23.42 3.77
CA ASP A 373 -9.66 -23.28 2.54
C ASP A 373 -9.68 -21.83 2.04
N ASP A 374 -10.81 -21.10 2.19
CA ASP A 374 -10.89 -19.67 1.85
C ASP A 374 -9.94 -18.84 2.73
N ILE A 375 -9.95 -19.11 4.03
CA ILE A 375 -9.09 -18.41 4.99
C ILE A 375 -7.61 -18.69 4.67
N ASP A 376 -7.24 -19.95 4.43
CA ASP A 376 -5.87 -20.33 4.12
C ASP A 376 -5.39 -19.68 2.81
N SER A 377 -6.24 -19.66 1.76
CA SER A 377 -5.96 -18.96 0.51
C SER A 377 -5.70 -17.47 0.74
N ILE A 378 -6.63 -16.77 1.41
CA ILE A 378 -6.53 -15.32 1.66
C ILE A 378 -5.32 -14.97 2.53
N MET A 379 -5.05 -15.77 3.58
CA MET A 379 -4.05 -15.47 4.60
C MET A 379 -2.62 -15.81 4.18
N GLY A 380 -2.42 -16.60 3.09
CA GLY A 380 -1.07 -16.97 2.70
C GLY A 380 -0.91 -17.66 1.36
N ASP A 381 -1.75 -18.66 1.01
CA ASP A 381 -1.49 -19.51 -0.16
C ASP A 381 -1.50 -18.72 -1.48
N THR A 382 -2.41 -17.76 -1.62
CA THR A 382 -2.45 -16.86 -2.79
C THR A 382 -1.16 -16.06 -2.92
N ALA A 383 -0.69 -15.46 -1.82
CA ALA A 383 0.56 -14.71 -1.81
C ALA A 383 1.77 -15.60 -2.11
N ALA A 384 1.82 -16.81 -1.50
CA ALA A 384 2.86 -17.79 -1.76
C ALA A 384 2.91 -18.18 -3.26
N ARG A 385 1.75 -18.47 -3.86
CA ARG A 385 1.64 -18.82 -5.28
C ARG A 385 2.17 -17.72 -6.19
N ILE A 386 1.69 -16.47 -6.01
CA ILE A 386 2.10 -15.37 -6.92
C ILE A 386 3.55 -14.95 -6.73
N MET A 387 4.09 -15.08 -5.52
CA MET A 387 5.49 -14.80 -5.21
C MET A 387 6.42 -15.99 -5.50
N LYS A 388 5.88 -17.09 -6.05
CA LYS A 388 6.63 -18.30 -6.43
C LYS A 388 7.43 -18.87 -5.25
N LEU A 389 6.86 -18.84 -4.04
CA LEU A 389 7.46 -19.50 -2.89
C LEU A 389 7.32 -21.00 -3.06
N ASP A 390 8.44 -21.72 -3.01
CA ASP A 390 8.43 -23.18 -3.00
C ASP A 390 7.78 -23.68 -1.70
N ASN A 391 6.79 -24.55 -1.81
CA ASN A 391 6.13 -25.24 -0.70
C ASN A 391 7.05 -26.32 -0.12
#